data_8d8f87ad5dd0e511c3817b3b2cacf9eb
#
_entry.id   8d8f87ad5dd0e511c3817b3b2cacf9eb
#
_cell.length_a   1.000
_cell.length_b   1.000
_cell.length_c   1.000
_cell.angle_alpha   90.00
_cell.angle_beta   90.00
_cell.angle_gamma   90.00
#
_symmetry.space_group_name_H-M   'P 1'
#
loop_
_entity.id
_entity.type
_entity.pdbx_description
1 polymer ?
#
loop_
_entity_poly.entity_id
_entity_poly.type
_entity_poly.pdbx_seq_one_letter_code
_entity_poly.pdbx_strand_id
1 'polypeptide(L)'
;MKTTNTTIIILVITSLFVSCTKDIDNWYNSYDDIYGNNSSNTPGNMGGSTGNLSDFNVAIDSTSLAEDETIPSDDKDYVENFKTTKNIEIKYSNSSVSVNGDVAGVSIQTNGADVTVTSTTEKVNYILSGSTTDGSFKMAESEDNKKFKLTLDGVSINNNDGPAINIQVGKRCYVVANNGTYNSFSDGTAYAESEEDQKGTFFSEGELLFSGKGHIKVNANAKAGIVSDDYIMIRPNTNIYVKATAGNGIKANDGIDVRGGVVNVEATANAAKGIKSDGYYTQSGGRVIAIVTGKAEYDSEERDYKGAKGLKADSLLTIDGGKLIIVSSGGSECEGIESKSKLVINDGEVQSFAYDDAINSSDDMSINGGSVFAYSIGNDGLDANGNLYIKDGLVYAIGSSSPELAIDANTEGGKKLYVTGGTIIAIGGLEGGASLSQSCYATSTWSKSKWYALKYGDKTLAFQTPSGGGSTLVVSAASSPTLLSDVTVSSGNKIFSSEVYTDATISGGSNVSLSSYSGSSMGSGGFPGGGGWGL
;
A
#
# COMPACT_ATOMS: atom_id res chain seq x y z
N MET A 1 -26.66 -69.62 -21.07
CA MET A 1 -26.78 -68.16 -21.12
C MET A 1 -26.30 -67.65 -19.80
N LYS A 2 -25.08 -67.15 -19.74
CA LYS A 2 -24.48 -66.50 -18.55
C LYS A 2 -24.37 -65.03 -18.86
N THR A 3 -25.10 -64.21 -18.14
CA THR A 3 -25.01 -62.76 -18.16
C THR A 3 -23.93 -62.32 -17.18
N THR A 4 -22.88 -61.73 -17.69
CA THR A 4 -21.79 -61.09 -16.92
C THR A 4 -22.18 -59.63 -16.63
N ASN A 5 -22.36 -59.31 -15.35
CA ASN A 5 -22.53 -57.95 -14.88
C ASN A 5 -21.15 -57.30 -14.80
N THR A 6 -20.93 -56.25 -15.59
CA THR A 6 -19.75 -55.38 -15.48
C THR A 6 -20.07 -54.21 -14.55
N THR A 7 -19.49 -54.23 -13.35
CA THR A 7 -19.61 -53.14 -12.40
C THR A 7 -18.56 -52.10 -12.77
N ILE A 8 -19.01 -50.90 -13.18
CA ILE A 8 -18.18 -49.75 -13.40
C ILE A 8 -17.92 -49.09 -12.06
N ILE A 9 -16.68 -49.13 -11.61
CA ILE A 9 -16.20 -48.37 -10.44
C ILE A 9 -15.87 -46.95 -10.93
N ILE A 10 -16.72 -45.99 -10.61
CA ILE A 10 -16.41 -44.57 -10.74
C ILE A 10 -15.62 -44.19 -9.52
N LEU A 11 -14.32 -44.02 -9.66
CA LEU A 11 -13.43 -43.48 -8.63
C LEU A 11 -13.63 -41.97 -8.63
N VAL A 12 -14.34 -41.46 -7.66
CA VAL A 12 -14.48 -40.00 -7.44
C VAL A 12 -13.19 -39.51 -6.77
N ILE A 13 -12.34 -38.85 -7.57
CA ILE A 13 -11.20 -38.07 -7.05
C ILE A 13 -11.72 -36.70 -6.66
N THR A 14 -12.26 -36.59 -5.47
CA THR A 14 -12.65 -35.31 -4.85
C THR A 14 -12.04 -35.18 -3.46
N SER A 15 -10.70 -35.20 -3.36
CA SER A 15 -10.06 -35.02 -2.05
C SER A 15 -8.65 -34.44 -2.09
N LEU A 16 -8.35 -33.58 -3.07
CA LEU A 16 -7.02 -32.98 -3.13
C LEU A 16 -6.99 -31.44 -3.23
N PHE A 17 -8.16 -30.78 -3.19
CA PHE A 17 -8.20 -29.31 -3.24
C PHE A 17 -8.56 -28.62 -1.91
N VAL A 18 -8.86 -29.37 -0.85
CA VAL A 18 -9.27 -28.79 0.44
C VAL A 18 -8.09 -28.59 1.40
N SER A 19 -6.92 -29.17 1.10
CA SER A 19 -5.73 -29.08 1.96
C SER A 19 -4.91 -27.79 1.80
N CYS A 20 -4.93 -27.18 0.61
CA CYS A 20 -4.10 -25.99 0.36
C CYS A 20 -4.66 -24.70 0.96
N THR A 21 -5.99 -24.57 1.08
CA THR A 21 -6.59 -23.35 1.64
C THR A 21 -6.40 -23.24 3.16
N LYS A 22 -6.41 -24.35 3.88
CA LYS A 22 -6.18 -24.34 5.34
C LYS A 22 -4.74 -23.99 5.73
N ASP A 23 -3.77 -24.36 4.90
CA ASP A 23 -2.36 -24.05 5.17
C ASP A 23 -2.04 -22.57 4.83
N ILE A 24 -2.71 -22.00 3.84
CA ILE A 24 -2.63 -20.56 3.53
C ILE A 24 -3.23 -19.76 4.69
N ASP A 25 -4.42 -20.11 5.14
CA ASP A 25 -5.08 -19.46 6.26
C ASP A 25 -4.25 -19.52 7.54
N ASN A 26 -3.59 -20.65 7.84
CA ASN A 26 -2.70 -20.76 8.99
C ASN A 26 -1.37 -20.00 8.83
N TRP A 27 -0.86 -19.84 7.62
CA TRP A 27 0.37 -19.10 7.37
C TRP A 27 0.16 -17.58 7.53
N TYR A 28 -1.04 -17.10 7.24
CA TYR A 28 -1.47 -15.72 7.47
C TYR A 28 -2.19 -15.54 8.83
N ASN A 29 -2.94 -16.52 9.33
CA ASN A 29 -3.81 -16.46 10.52
C ASN A 29 -3.09 -16.63 11.88
N SER A 30 -1.78 -16.51 11.97
CA SER A 30 -1.16 -16.18 13.28
C SER A 30 -1.53 -14.75 13.74
N TYR A 31 -2.61 -14.21 13.22
CA TYR A 31 -3.01 -12.80 13.24
C TYR A 31 -4.13 -12.47 14.22
N ASP A 32 -5.02 -13.39 14.51
CA ASP A 32 -6.19 -13.13 15.36
C ASP A 32 -5.85 -12.83 16.83
N ASP A 33 -4.60 -13.06 17.26
CA ASP A 33 -4.15 -12.78 18.62
C ASP A 33 -3.75 -11.32 18.90
N ILE A 34 -3.69 -10.44 17.89
CA ILE A 34 -3.19 -9.05 18.07
C ILE A 34 -4.32 -8.02 18.15
N TYR A 35 -5.50 -8.32 17.62
CA TYR A 35 -6.65 -7.40 17.67
C TYR A 35 -7.72 -7.78 18.71
N GLY A 36 -7.38 -8.65 19.68
CA GLY A 36 -8.16 -8.87 20.89
C GLY A 36 -8.24 -7.60 21.73
N ASN A 37 -9.39 -6.94 21.68
CA ASN A 37 -9.89 -5.95 22.64
C ASN A 37 -8.88 -5.35 23.63
N ASN A 38 -8.21 -4.26 23.26
CA ASN A 38 -7.72 -3.29 24.24
C ASN A 38 -8.28 -1.89 23.92
N SER A 39 -9.55 -1.72 24.26
CA SER A 39 -10.13 -0.41 24.47
C SER A 39 -9.63 0.15 25.80
N SER A 40 -8.52 0.89 25.80
CA SER A 40 -8.26 1.95 26.77
C SER A 40 -6.88 2.55 26.55
N ASN A 41 -6.82 3.59 25.72
CA ASN A 41 -5.97 4.75 25.96
C ASN A 41 -6.32 5.80 24.89
N THR A 42 -7.30 6.61 25.20
CA THR A 42 -7.63 7.82 24.44
C THR A 42 -6.59 8.87 24.79
N PRO A 43 -5.83 9.41 23.82
CA PRO A 43 -5.11 10.67 24.03
C PRO A 43 -6.13 11.82 24.11
N GLY A 44 -5.79 12.83 24.89
CA GLY A 44 -6.67 13.88 25.32
C GLY A 44 -7.38 14.64 24.20
N ASN A 45 -8.60 14.92 24.53
CA ASN A 45 -9.63 15.69 23.88
C ASN A 45 -9.12 17.04 23.34
N MET A 46 -8.92 17.14 22.02
CA MET A 46 -9.02 18.41 21.31
C MET A 46 -10.35 18.39 20.56
N GLY A 47 -11.20 19.35 20.88
CA GLY A 47 -12.60 19.37 20.47
C GLY A 47 -12.79 19.63 18.97
N GLY A 48 -12.90 18.58 18.21
CA GLY A 48 -13.40 18.52 16.86
C GLY A 48 -14.27 17.28 16.72
N SER A 49 -15.27 17.28 15.86
CA SER A 49 -16.10 16.10 15.58
C SER A 49 -15.25 15.05 14.85
N THR A 50 -14.49 14.28 15.59
CA THR A 50 -13.63 13.23 15.07
C THR A 50 -14.48 12.07 14.54
N GLY A 51 -14.18 11.59 13.33
CA GLY A 51 -14.62 10.29 12.83
C GLY A 51 -14.10 9.17 13.75
N ASN A 52 -14.62 7.99 13.59
CA ASN A 52 -14.20 6.84 14.39
C ASN A 52 -13.35 5.90 13.54
N LEU A 53 -12.20 5.47 14.04
CA LEU A 53 -11.35 4.46 13.40
C LEU A 53 -12.12 3.16 13.08
N SER A 54 -13.20 2.86 13.81
CA SER A 54 -14.08 1.74 13.49
C SER A 54 -14.81 1.86 12.15
N ASP A 55 -14.78 3.02 11.49
CA ASP A 55 -15.29 3.19 10.12
C ASP A 55 -14.35 2.54 9.08
N PHE A 56 -13.12 2.19 9.51
CA PHE A 56 -12.08 1.62 8.65
C PHE A 56 -11.93 0.11 8.91
N ASN A 57 -12.80 -0.66 8.37
CA ASN A 57 -12.67 -2.12 8.44
C ASN A 57 -11.83 -2.63 7.26
N VAL A 58 -10.54 -2.29 7.25
CA VAL A 58 -9.58 -2.79 6.27
C VAL A 58 -8.80 -3.94 6.88
N ALA A 59 -8.89 -5.10 6.27
CA ALA A 59 -8.10 -6.27 6.61
C ALA A 59 -7.09 -6.57 5.50
N ILE A 60 -6.00 -7.23 5.88
CA ILE A 60 -5.09 -7.84 4.92
C ILE A 60 -5.87 -8.83 4.06
N ASP A 61 -5.69 -8.74 2.75
CA ASP A 61 -6.24 -9.69 1.80
C ASP A 61 -5.10 -10.47 1.13
N SER A 62 -4.98 -11.72 1.50
CA SER A 62 -3.96 -12.64 0.99
C SER A 62 -4.36 -13.40 -0.26
N THR A 63 -5.55 -13.16 -0.80
CA THR A 63 -6.01 -13.80 -2.03
C THR A 63 -5.10 -13.43 -3.18
N SER A 64 -4.42 -14.42 -3.76
CA SER A 64 -3.57 -14.22 -4.94
C SER A 64 -4.39 -13.72 -6.12
N LEU A 65 -3.81 -12.79 -6.87
CA LEU A 65 -4.37 -12.35 -8.14
C LEU A 65 -3.82 -13.22 -9.27
N ALA A 66 -4.70 -13.56 -10.21
CA ALA A 66 -4.30 -14.15 -11.48
C ALA A 66 -4.25 -13.03 -12.51
N GLU A 67 -3.06 -12.64 -12.90
CA GLU A 67 -2.82 -11.53 -13.81
C GLU A 67 -2.12 -12.04 -15.07
N ASP A 68 -2.57 -11.56 -16.21
CA ASP A 68 -1.90 -11.81 -17.49
C ASP A 68 -0.81 -10.75 -17.70
N GLU A 69 0.37 -11.20 -18.11
CA GLU A 69 1.49 -10.32 -18.38
C GLU A 69 2.10 -10.63 -19.73
N THR A 70 2.24 -9.60 -20.57
CA THR A 70 3.01 -9.69 -21.80
C THR A 70 4.47 -9.38 -21.50
N ILE A 71 5.35 -10.34 -21.77
CA ILE A 71 6.79 -10.18 -21.55
C ILE A 71 7.41 -9.59 -22.81
N PRO A 72 7.88 -8.33 -22.78
CA PRO A 72 8.58 -7.73 -23.91
C PRO A 72 9.90 -8.45 -24.15
N SER A 73 10.24 -8.69 -25.42
CA SER A 73 11.55 -9.21 -25.77
C SER A 73 12.64 -8.20 -25.41
N ASP A 74 13.77 -8.70 -24.90
CA ASP A 74 14.98 -7.93 -24.58
C ASP A 74 14.83 -6.90 -23.45
N ASP A 75 13.69 -6.83 -22.78
CA ASP A 75 13.51 -6.01 -21.58
C ASP A 75 14.23 -6.67 -20.40
N LYS A 76 15.18 -5.92 -19.82
CA LYS A 76 16.03 -6.40 -18.72
C LYS A 76 15.28 -6.49 -17.39
N ASP A 77 14.10 -5.92 -17.29
CA ASP A 77 13.27 -6.00 -16.08
C ASP A 77 12.57 -7.36 -15.95
N TYR A 78 12.60 -8.15 -17.00
CA TYR A 78 11.94 -9.46 -17.03
C TYR A 78 12.95 -10.59 -16.86
N VAL A 79 12.79 -11.36 -15.77
CA VAL A 79 13.66 -12.51 -15.45
C VAL A 79 13.66 -13.57 -16.57
N GLU A 80 12.60 -13.65 -17.35
CA GLU A 80 12.48 -14.55 -18.51
C GLU A 80 13.52 -14.25 -19.59
N ASN A 81 14.00 -12.99 -19.66
CA ASN A 81 15.07 -12.56 -20.57
C ASN A 81 16.46 -12.77 -19.96
N PHE A 82 16.54 -13.02 -18.65
CA PHE A 82 17.77 -13.37 -17.95
C PHE A 82 18.02 -14.88 -17.98
N LYS A 83 18.62 -15.37 -19.09
CA LYS A 83 18.92 -16.79 -19.26
C LYS A 83 20.07 -17.22 -18.34
N THR A 84 19.77 -17.96 -17.29
CA THR A 84 20.77 -18.51 -16.38
C THR A 84 21.54 -19.67 -17.05
N THR A 85 22.83 -19.77 -16.76
CA THR A 85 23.73 -20.84 -17.30
C THR A 85 24.09 -21.84 -16.23
N LYS A 86 23.95 -21.50 -14.97
CA LYS A 86 24.26 -22.35 -13.82
C LYS A 86 23.15 -22.30 -12.80
N ASN A 87 22.86 -23.45 -12.19
CA ASN A 87 22.02 -23.54 -11.00
C ASN A 87 22.87 -24.07 -9.83
N ILE A 88 22.77 -23.39 -8.70
CA ILE A 88 23.40 -23.81 -7.45
C ILE A 88 22.30 -23.91 -6.40
N GLU A 89 22.06 -25.11 -5.93
CA GLU A 89 21.08 -25.40 -4.90
C GLU A 89 21.71 -25.25 -3.52
N ILE A 90 21.08 -24.46 -2.67
CA ILE A 90 21.47 -24.21 -1.28
C ILE A 90 20.31 -24.63 -0.40
N LYS A 91 20.46 -25.76 0.27
CA LYS A 91 19.41 -26.35 1.10
C LYS A 91 19.75 -26.23 2.57
N TYR A 92 18.94 -25.47 3.27
CA TYR A 92 19.00 -25.32 4.73
C TYR A 92 18.43 -26.56 5.43
N SER A 93 19.08 -26.99 6.48
CA SER A 93 18.66 -28.10 7.32
C SER A 93 19.00 -27.76 8.78
N ASN A 94 18.14 -26.97 9.40
CA ASN A 94 18.30 -26.46 10.76
C ASN A 94 19.64 -25.70 10.94
N SER A 95 20.65 -26.30 11.53
CA SER A 95 21.96 -25.67 11.82
C SER A 95 23.03 -25.93 10.73
N SER A 96 22.66 -26.42 9.57
CA SER A 96 23.61 -26.77 8.51
C SER A 96 23.05 -26.48 7.13
N VAL A 97 23.93 -26.43 6.15
CA VAL A 97 23.58 -26.19 4.74
C VAL A 97 24.25 -27.24 3.87
N SER A 98 23.54 -27.74 2.88
CA SER A 98 24.11 -28.51 1.79
C SER A 98 24.08 -27.71 0.49
N VAL A 99 25.17 -27.78 -0.25
CA VAL A 99 25.33 -27.10 -1.55
C VAL A 99 25.48 -28.15 -2.65
N ASN A 100 24.70 -28.01 -3.72
CA ASN A 100 24.75 -28.89 -4.89
C ASN A 100 24.76 -28.05 -6.18
N GLY A 101 25.48 -28.51 -7.19
CA GLY A 101 25.57 -27.85 -8.49
C GLY A 101 27.01 -27.50 -8.92
N ASP A 102 27.13 -26.81 -10.05
CA ASP A 102 28.43 -26.38 -10.59
C ASP A 102 28.86 -25.04 -9.96
N VAL A 103 29.79 -25.13 -9.01
CA VAL A 103 30.34 -23.96 -8.29
C VAL A 103 31.61 -23.37 -8.96
N ALA A 104 31.95 -23.76 -10.20
CA ALA A 104 33.11 -23.18 -10.88
C ALA A 104 32.95 -21.66 -11.05
N GLY A 105 33.90 -20.88 -10.51
CA GLY A 105 33.87 -19.41 -10.48
C GLY A 105 32.92 -18.82 -9.42
N VAL A 106 32.41 -19.65 -8.50
CA VAL A 106 31.60 -19.24 -7.36
C VAL A 106 32.22 -19.79 -6.10
N SER A 107 32.52 -18.96 -5.13
CA SER A 107 32.96 -19.36 -3.79
C SER A 107 31.76 -19.35 -2.84
N ILE A 108 31.53 -20.47 -2.17
CA ILE A 108 30.48 -20.58 -1.14
C ILE A 108 31.12 -21.03 0.17
N GLN A 109 31.03 -20.20 1.15
CA GLN A 109 31.49 -20.45 2.51
C GLN A 109 30.27 -20.65 3.40
N THR A 110 30.33 -21.62 4.30
CA THR A 110 29.26 -21.90 5.26
C THR A 110 29.82 -21.93 6.67
N ASN A 111 29.11 -21.31 7.59
CA ASN A 111 29.36 -21.39 9.03
C ASN A 111 28.03 -21.75 9.69
N GLY A 112 27.84 -23.05 10.03
CA GLY A 112 26.53 -23.53 10.43
C GLY A 112 25.50 -23.37 9.30
N ALA A 113 24.50 -22.53 9.51
CA ALA A 113 23.50 -22.19 8.51
C ALA A 113 23.71 -20.79 7.89
N ASP A 114 24.81 -20.12 8.20
CA ASP A 114 25.20 -18.89 7.49
C ASP A 114 25.91 -19.24 6.19
N VAL A 115 25.42 -18.68 5.11
CA VAL A 115 25.95 -18.88 3.76
C VAL A 115 26.48 -17.57 3.22
N THR A 116 27.76 -17.54 2.87
CA THR A 116 28.37 -16.41 2.16
C THR A 116 28.79 -16.85 0.75
N VAL A 117 28.23 -16.17 -0.24
CA VAL A 117 28.52 -16.39 -1.67
C VAL A 117 29.32 -15.23 -2.20
N THR A 118 30.43 -15.53 -2.91
CA THR A 118 31.18 -14.55 -3.70
C THR A 118 31.28 -15.09 -5.12
N SER A 119 30.92 -14.31 -6.12
CA SER A 119 30.85 -14.78 -7.51
C SER A 119 31.31 -13.74 -8.52
N THR A 120 32.22 -14.14 -9.41
CA THR A 120 32.56 -13.41 -10.63
C THR A 120 31.86 -13.97 -11.89
N THR A 121 31.05 -15.02 -11.70
CA THR A 121 30.36 -15.75 -12.78
C THR A 121 29.01 -15.09 -13.10
N GLU A 122 28.76 -14.83 -14.36
CA GLU A 122 27.48 -14.30 -14.84
C GLU A 122 26.38 -15.36 -14.86
N LYS A 123 25.13 -14.90 -14.77
CA LYS A 123 23.92 -15.70 -15.05
C LYS A 123 23.79 -16.95 -14.16
N VAL A 124 24.18 -16.82 -12.89
CA VAL A 124 23.97 -17.85 -11.87
C VAL A 124 22.57 -17.72 -11.28
N ASN A 125 21.93 -18.86 -11.09
CA ASN A 125 20.70 -19.00 -10.32
C ASN A 125 21.02 -19.71 -9.00
N TYR A 126 20.85 -19.03 -7.88
CA TYR A 126 20.93 -19.62 -6.54
C TYR A 126 19.53 -20.04 -6.12
N ILE A 127 19.34 -21.33 -5.82
CA ILE A 127 18.04 -21.90 -5.44
C ILE A 127 18.07 -22.20 -3.96
N LEU A 128 17.30 -21.43 -3.17
CA LEU A 128 17.22 -21.59 -1.73
C LEU A 128 16.02 -22.44 -1.37
N SER A 129 16.23 -23.44 -0.51
CA SER A 129 15.18 -24.32 0.01
C SER A 129 15.45 -24.78 1.45
N GLY A 130 14.44 -25.39 2.09
CA GLY A 130 14.57 -25.90 3.46
C GLY A 130 14.46 -24.82 4.52
N SER A 131 14.90 -25.10 5.76
CA SER A 131 14.66 -24.18 6.86
C SER A 131 15.81 -24.13 7.87
N THR A 132 15.98 -22.95 8.48
CA THR A 132 16.88 -22.72 9.62
C THR A 132 16.23 -21.76 10.63
N THR A 133 16.53 -21.95 11.90
CA THR A 133 16.11 -21.06 12.98
C THR A 133 17.18 -20.04 13.36
N ASP A 134 18.38 -20.18 12.78
CA ASP A 134 19.48 -19.24 12.91
C ASP A 134 20.45 -19.43 11.74
N GLY A 135 20.48 -18.47 10.81
CA GLY A 135 21.32 -18.52 9.62
C GLY A 135 20.94 -17.44 8.61
N SER A 136 21.72 -17.36 7.54
CA SER A 136 21.59 -16.28 6.55
C SER A 136 21.97 -16.73 5.14
N PHE A 137 21.51 -15.96 4.15
CA PHE A 137 22.09 -15.96 2.81
C PHE A 137 22.71 -14.59 2.53
N LYS A 138 24.01 -14.57 2.32
CA LYS A 138 24.76 -13.37 1.97
C LYS A 138 25.39 -13.50 0.59
N MET A 139 25.12 -12.51 -0.27
CA MET A 139 25.90 -12.28 -1.49
C MET A 139 26.92 -11.19 -1.20
N ALA A 140 28.16 -11.57 -1.01
CA ALA A 140 29.25 -10.66 -0.70
C ALA A 140 29.84 -10.04 -1.97
N GLU A 141 30.40 -8.85 -1.85
CA GLU A 141 31.09 -8.18 -2.94
C GLU A 141 32.27 -9.01 -3.49
N SER A 142 32.54 -8.82 -4.77
CA SER A 142 33.69 -9.36 -5.49
C SER A 142 34.28 -8.27 -6.39
N GLU A 143 35.49 -8.51 -6.94
CA GLU A 143 36.12 -7.58 -7.87
C GLU A 143 35.27 -7.31 -9.14
N ASP A 144 34.40 -8.23 -9.51
CA ASP A 144 33.57 -8.14 -10.71
C ASP A 144 32.14 -8.65 -10.43
N ASN A 145 31.39 -7.84 -9.67
CA ASN A 145 30.01 -8.13 -9.29
C ASN A 145 29.08 -8.35 -10.49
N LYS A 146 28.28 -9.40 -10.46
CA LYS A 146 27.37 -9.79 -11.54
C LYS A 146 25.91 -9.79 -11.11
N LYS A 147 25.01 -9.56 -12.06
CA LYS A 147 23.57 -9.82 -11.90
C LYS A 147 23.34 -11.31 -11.70
N PHE A 148 22.38 -11.65 -10.86
CA PHE A 148 22.06 -13.04 -10.57
C PHE A 148 20.56 -13.23 -10.34
N LYS A 149 20.15 -14.49 -10.31
CA LYS A 149 18.80 -14.91 -9.94
C LYS A 149 18.84 -15.58 -8.57
N LEU A 150 17.89 -15.25 -7.73
CA LEU A 150 17.62 -15.88 -6.45
C LEU A 150 16.26 -16.55 -6.53
N THR A 151 16.25 -17.88 -6.63
CA THR A 151 15.02 -18.67 -6.65
C THR A 151 14.69 -19.13 -5.24
N LEU A 152 13.49 -18.81 -4.78
CA LEU A 152 12.95 -19.19 -3.50
C LEU A 152 12.07 -20.42 -3.70
N ASP A 153 12.48 -21.57 -3.18
CA ASP A 153 11.84 -22.87 -3.39
C ASP A 153 11.44 -23.53 -2.06
N GLY A 154 10.58 -22.86 -1.32
CA GLY A 154 10.14 -23.32 0.00
C GLY A 154 11.24 -23.15 1.06
N VAL A 155 11.81 -21.96 1.10
CA VAL A 155 12.87 -21.62 2.06
C VAL A 155 12.32 -20.84 3.25
N SER A 156 12.81 -21.16 4.46
CA SER A 156 12.54 -20.40 5.69
C SER A 156 13.84 -20.10 6.40
N ILE A 157 14.20 -18.84 6.51
CA ILE A 157 15.42 -18.38 7.18
C ILE A 157 15.03 -17.42 8.30
N ASN A 158 15.39 -17.75 9.52
CA ASN A 158 15.48 -16.81 10.62
C ASN A 158 16.96 -16.51 10.90
N ASN A 159 17.30 -15.24 11.06
CA ASN A 159 18.64 -14.80 11.49
C ASN A 159 18.49 -13.99 12.78
N ASN A 160 19.11 -14.47 13.87
CA ASN A 160 18.90 -13.86 15.18
C ASN A 160 19.70 -12.56 15.38
N ASP A 161 20.72 -12.30 14.59
CA ASP A 161 21.67 -11.21 14.77
C ASP A 161 22.04 -10.45 13.49
N GLY A 162 21.25 -10.60 12.42
CA GLY A 162 21.46 -9.92 11.14
C GLY A 162 20.32 -10.11 10.14
N PRO A 163 20.51 -9.65 8.90
CA PRO A 163 19.57 -9.90 7.79
C PRO A 163 19.45 -11.39 7.47
N ALA A 164 18.24 -11.88 7.23
CA ALA A 164 18.04 -13.23 6.68
C ALA A 164 18.56 -13.33 5.24
N ILE A 165 18.35 -12.27 4.42
CA ILE A 165 18.92 -12.11 3.09
C ILE A 165 19.73 -10.82 3.07
N ASN A 166 21.02 -10.91 2.74
CA ASN A 166 21.98 -9.81 2.74
C ASN A 166 22.73 -9.76 1.42
N ILE A 167 22.33 -8.87 0.51
CA ILE A 167 22.94 -8.73 -0.82
C ILE A 167 23.79 -7.45 -0.82
N GLN A 168 25.11 -7.62 -0.69
CA GLN A 168 26.11 -6.53 -0.61
C GLN A 168 26.66 -6.16 -1.99
N VAL A 169 26.01 -6.57 -3.08
CA VAL A 169 26.42 -6.24 -4.43
C VAL A 169 25.43 -5.27 -5.07
N GLY A 170 25.92 -4.11 -5.51
CA GLY A 170 25.14 -3.10 -6.23
C GLY A 170 24.75 -3.56 -7.64
N LYS A 171 24.18 -4.74 -7.78
CA LYS A 171 23.73 -5.33 -9.05
C LYS A 171 22.34 -5.94 -8.87
N ARG A 172 21.61 -5.99 -9.98
CA ARG A 172 20.26 -6.55 -10.05
C ARG A 172 20.19 -7.99 -9.55
N CYS A 173 19.29 -8.22 -8.62
CA CYS A 173 18.84 -9.52 -8.15
C CYS A 173 17.41 -9.79 -8.65
N TYR A 174 17.23 -10.82 -9.47
CA TYR A 174 15.90 -11.33 -9.82
C TYR A 174 15.45 -12.32 -8.77
N VAL A 175 14.54 -11.90 -7.91
CA VAL A 175 13.94 -12.74 -6.85
C VAL A 175 12.72 -13.44 -7.41
N VAL A 176 12.77 -14.78 -7.48
CA VAL A 176 11.68 -15.59 -8.06
C VAL A 176 11.14 -16.57 -7.02
N ALA A 177 9.93 -16.35 -6.55
CA ALA A 177 9.23 -17.32 -5.70
C ALA A 177 8.58 -18.40 -6.58
N ASN A 178 9.02 -19.65 -6.43
CA ASN A 178 8.48 -20.77 -7.20
C ASN A 178 6.99 -20.98 -6.90
N ASN A 179 6.25 -21.36 -7.92
CA ASN A 179 4.81 -21.59 -7.82
C ASN A 179 4.47 -22.61 -6.74
N GLY A 180 3.50 -22.27 -5.88
CA GLY A 180 3.03 -23.13 -4.78
C GLY A 180 3.99 -23.22 -3.59
N THR A 181 5.04 -22.42 -3.55
CA THR A 181 5.97 -22.37 -2.41
C THR A 181 5.62 -21.25 -1.44
N TYR A 182 5.98 -21.47 -0.18
CA TYR A 182 5.92 -20.49 0.90
C TYR A 182 7.34 -20.23 1.39
N ASN A 183 7.77 -18.97 1.31
CA ASN A 183 9.13 -18.56 1.64
C ASN A 183 9.06 -17.52 2.76
N SER A 184 9.80 -17.72 3.84
CA SER A 184 9.73 -16.88 5.03
C SER A 184 11.10 -16.41 5.46
N PHE A 185 11.21 -15.12 5.76
CA PHE A 185 12.43 -14.48 6.24
C PHE A 185 12.11 -13.70 7.50
N SER A 186 12.92 -13.89 8.54
CA SER A 186 12.80 -13.13 9.79
C SER A 186 14.16 -12.81 10.37
N ASP A 187 14.22 -11.73 11.13
CA ASP A 187 15.39 -11.33 11.90
C ASP A 187 15.11 -11.36 13.41
N GLY A 188 16.18 -11.20 14.20
CA GLY A 188 16.09 -10.98 15.63
C GLY A 188 15.69 -9.54 15.96
N THR A 189 15.78 -9.17 17.24
CA THR A 189 15.40 -7.81 17.70
C THR A 189 16.55 -6.81 17.65
N ALA A 190 17.76 -7.26 17.33
CA ALA A 190 18.95 -6.41 17.16
C ALA A 190 19.93 -7.12 16.22
N TYR A 191 20.72 -6.32 15.49
CA TYR A 191 21.80 -6.84 14.65
C TYR A 191 23.14 -6.76 15.40
N ALA A 192 24.01 -7.73 15.15
CA ALA A 192 25.40 -7.68 15.58
C ALA A 192 26.12 -6.49 14.91
N GLU A 193 27.20 -6.01 15.53
CA GLU A 193 28.05 -5.00 14.91
C GLU A 193 28.63 -5.53 13.59
N SER A 194 28.57 -4.71 12.55
CA SER A 194 29.04 -5.00 11.20
C SER A 194 29.60 -3.76 10.55
N GLU A 195 30.66 -3.91 9.75
CA GLU A 195 31.13 -2.85 8.85
C GLU A 195 30.28 -2.72 7.59
N GLU A 196 29.43 -3.73 7.31
CA GLU A 196 28.52 -3.73 6.17
C GLU A 196 27.23 -2.99 6.50
N ASP A 197 26.68 -2.36 5.50
CA ASP A 197 25.34 -1.81 5.59
C ASP A 197 24.31 -2.94 5.67
N GLN A 198 23.45 -2.87 6.66
CA GLN A 198 22.42 -3.88 6.92
C GLN A 198 21.14 -3.15 7.35
N LYS A 199 20.28 -2.85 6.37
CA LYS A 199 19.14 -1.95 6.57
C LYS A 199 17.81 -2.64 6.81
N GLY A 200 17.73 -3.96 6.56
CA GLY A 200 16.48 -4.70 6.68
C GLY A 200 16.66 -6.21 6.71
N THR A 201 15.60 -6.93 7.02
CA THR A 201 15.57 -8.40 7.07
C THR A 201 15.88 -9.03 5.70
N PHE A 202 15.37 -8.40 4.62
CA PHE A 202 15.72 -8.70 3.23
C PHE A 202 16.35 -7.44 2.65
N PHE A 203 17.68 -7.39 2.59
CA PHE A 203 18.44 -6.22 2.19
C PHE A 203 19.23 -6.44 0.91
N SER A 204 19.30 -5.41 0.07
CA SER A 204 20.13 -5.37 -1.14
C SER A 204 20.69 -3.98 -1.39
N GLU A 205 22.00 -3.90 -1.64
CA GLU A 205 22.67 -2.69 -2.20
C GLU A 205 22.23 -2.39 -3.64
N GLY A 206 21.71 -3.37 -4.37
CA GLY A 206 21.27 -3.23 -5.75
C GLY A 206 19.80 -3.51 -5.94
N GLU A 207 19.37 -3.42 -7.19
CA GLU A 207 17.99 -3.57 -7.64
C GLU A 207 17.37 -4.91 -7.22
N LEU A 208 16.14 -4.89 -6.71
CA LEU A 208 15.34 -6.09 -6.39
C LEU A 208 14.13 -6.19 -7.31
N LEU A 209 14.07 -7.24 -8.13
CA LEU A 209 12.93 -7.50 -9.00
C LEU A 209 12.21 -8.78 -8.57
N PHE A 210 11.06 -8.61 -7.96
CA PHE A 210 10.24 -9.71 -7.45
C PHE A 210 9.30 -10.26 -8.52
N SER A 211 9.28 -11.58 -8.66
CA SER A 211 8.41 -12.30 -9.62
C SER A 211 8.10 -13.72 -9.13
N GLY A 212 7.28 -14.42 -9.91
CA GLY A 212 6.85 -15.79 -9.59
C GLY A 212 5.52 -15.82 -8.84
N LYS A 213 4.97 -17.03 -8.67
CA LYS A 213 3.62 -17.25 -8.10
C LYS A 213 3.64 -17.85 -6.70
N GLY A 214 4.82 -17.96 -6.09
CA GLY A 214 4.96 -18.35 -4.70
C GLY A 214 4.73 -17.17 -3.75
N HIS A 215 4.72 -17.47 -2.46
CA HIS A 215 4.52 -16.48 -1.40
C HIS A 215 5.84 -16.12 -0.74
N ILE A 216 6.02 -14.85 -0.44
CA ILE A 216 7.16 -14.30 0.29
C ILE A 216 6.64 -13.60 1.54
N LYS A 217 7.10 -14.04 2.71
CA LYS A 217 6.80 -13.41 3.99
C LYS A 217 8.07 -12.88 4.64
N VAL A 218 8.03 -11.63 5.09
CA VAL A 218 9.13 -10.99 5.82
C VAL A 218 8.62 -10.47 7.15
N ASN A 219 9.22 -10.94 8.25
CA ASN A 219 8.96 -10.43 9.59
C ASN A 219 10.21 -9.69 10.09
N ALA A 220 10.12 -8.38 10.14
CA ALA A 220 11.24 -7.51 10.52
C ALA A 220 11.06 -6.98 11.94
N ASN A 221 11.98 -7.34 12.81
CA ASN A 221 11.90 -7.00 14.23
C ASN A 221 13.03 -6.06 14.67
N ALA A 222 14.14 -5.96 13.94
CA ALA A 222 15.28 -5.09 14.27
C ALA A 222 15.31 -3.81 13.44
N LYS A 223 14.99 -3.90 12.15
CA LYS A 223 15.07 -2.80 11.19
C LYS A 223 13.88 -2.84 10.22
N ALA A 224 14.07 -2.41 8.97
CA ALA A 224 13.04 -2.47 7.94
C ALA A 224 12.82 -3.91 7.42
N GLY A 225 11.71 -4.12 6.72
CA GLY A 225 11.38 -5.43 6.14
C GLY A 225 12.17 -5.73 4.87
N ILE A 226 11.77 -5.15 3.75
CA ILE A 226 12.47 -5.28 2.47
C ILE A 226 13.11 -3.94 2.13
N VAL A 227 14.41 -3.95 1.84
CA VAL A 227 15.15 -2.72 1.50
C VAL A 227 16.02 -2.93 0.28
N SER A 228 15.98 -1.96 -0.63
CA SER A 228 16.93 -1.82 -1.72
C SER A 228 17.55 -0.42 -1.69
N ASP A 229 18.86 -0.33 -1.83
CA ASP A 229 19.54 0.97 -2.01
C ASP A 229 19.47 1.48 -3.44
N ASP A 230 18.82 0.75 -4.31
CA ASP A 230 18.48 1.09 -5.68
C ASP A 230 16.94 1.06 -5.82
N TYR A 231 16.36 0.43 -6.82
CA TYR A 231 14.90 0.34 -6.94
C TYR A 231 14.33 -1.05 -6.66
N ILE A 232 13.03 -1.08 -6.36
CA ILE A 232 12.25 -2.30 -6.18
C ILE A 232 11.18 -2.37 -7.27
N MET A 233 11.10 -3.51 -7.96
CA MET A 233 10.01 -3.82 -8.87
C MET A 233 9.24 -5.05 -8.39
N ILE A 234 7.90 -4.96 -8.42
CA ILE A 234 6.99 -6.06 -8.08
C ILE A 234 6.13 -6.36 -9.30
N ARG A 235 6.25 -7.58 -9.79
CA ARG A 235 5.62 -8.01 -11.03
C ARG A 235 4.29 -8.73 -10.78
N PRO A 236 3.43 -8.87 -11.81
CA PRO A 236 2.19 -9.62 -11.75
C PRO A 236 2.34 -11.01 -11.14
N ASN A 237 1.31 -11.46 -10.46
CA ASN A 237 1.21 -12.75 -9.74
C ASN A 237 2.15 -12.91 -8.53
N THR A 238 3.00 -11.95 -8.20
CA THR A 238 3.87 -11.99 -7.02
C THR A 238 3.04 -11.78 -5.74
N ASN A 239 3.36 -12.53 -4.66
CA ASN A 239 2.65 -12.40 -3.38
C ASN A 239 3.68 -12.08 -2.28
N ILE A 240 3.63 -10.86 -1.77
CA ILE A 240 4.53 -10.37 -0.73
C ILE A 240 3.72 -9.94 0.49
N TYR A 241 4.16 -10.41 1.66
CA TYR A 241 3.67 -9.93 2.93
C TYR A 241 4.84 -9.52 3.82
N VAL A 242 4.78 -8.29 4.33
CA VAL A 242 5.79 -7.71 5.21
C VAL A 242 5.15 -7.26 6.51
N LYS A 243 5.71 -7.70 7.63
CA LYS A 243 5.42 -7.17 8.96
C LYS A 243 6.68 -6.56 9.54
N ALA A 244 6.67 -5.26 9.80
CA ALA A 244 7.81 -4.54 10.38
C ALA A 244 7.41 -3.92 11.73
N THR A 245 8.16 -4.25 12.78
CA THR A 245 7.89 -3.74 14.14
C THR A 245 8.91 -2.70 14.60
N ALA A 246 10.03 -2.55 13.87
CA ALA A 246 11.12 -1.65 14.24
C ALA A 246 11.51 -0.62 13.16
N GLY A 247 10.94 -0.69 11.97
CA GLY A 247 11.27 0.20 10.86
C GLY A 247 10.21 0.23 9.78
N ASN A 248 10.59 0.66 8.57
CA ASN A 248 9.69 0.68 7.42
C ASN A 248 9.35 -0.74 6.95
N GLY A 249 8.18 -0.91 6.36
CA GLY A 249 7.84 -2.19 5.75
C GLY A 249 8.69 -2.48 4.50
N ILE A 250 8.50 -1.69 3.45
CA ILE A 250 9.28 -1.75 2.21
C ILE A 250 9.94 -0.40 1.97
N LYS A 251 11.24 -0.40 1.65
CA LYS A 251 11.97 0.84 1.32
C LYS A 251 12.84 0.66 0.09
N ALA A 252 12.84 1.67 -0.80
CA ALA A 252 13.79 1.79 -1.90
C ALA A 252 14.34 3.22 -1.98
N ASN A 253 15.60 3.37 -2.41
CA ASN A 253 16.19 4.70 -2.55
C ASN A 253 15.79 5.36 -3.88
N ASP A 254 15.82 4.63 -5.02
CA ASP A 254 15.60 5.24 -6.34
C ASP A 254 14.14 5.21 -6.77
N GLY A 255 13.42 4.14 -6.45
CA GLY A 255 12.01 4.03 -6.84
C GLY A 255 11.36 2.69 -6.48
N ILE A 256 10.04 2.68 -6.48
CA ILE A 256 9.23 1.48 -6.33
C ILE A 256 8.24 1.43 -7.50
N ASP A 257 8.28 0.34 -8.27
CA ASP A 257 7.39 0.08 -9.40
C ASP A 257 6.56 -1.19 -9.13
N VAL A 258 5.26 -1.02 -8.89
CA VAL A 258 4.30 -2.11 -8.70
C VAL A 258 3.52 -2.31 -9.98
N ARG A 259 3.92 -3.30 -10.79
CA ARG A 259 3.26 -3.64 -12.05
C ARG A 259 2.09 -4.60 -11.86
N GLY A 260 2.03 -5.29 -10.72
CA GLY A 260 0.98 -6.25 -10.39
C GLY A 260 1.26 -6.98 -9.08
N GLY A 261 0.57 -8.10 -8.89
CA GLY A 261 0.71 -8.96 -7.70
C GLY A 261 -0.06 -8.48 -6.49
N VAL A 262 0.23 -9.07 -5.35
CA VAL A 262 -0.35 -8.76 -4.05
C VAL A 262 0.74 -8.38 -3.08
N VAL A 263 0.65 -7.17 -2.54
CA VAL A 263 1.59 -6.64 -1.55
C VAL A 263 0.82 -6.23 -0.32
N ASN A 264 1.11 -6.89 0.79
CA ASN A 264 0.54 -6.56 2.10
C ASN A 264 1.66 -6.12 3.04
N VAL A 265 1.48 -4.98 3.67
CA VAL A 265 2.46 -4.40 4.59
C VAL A 265 1.79 -3.99 5.88
N GLU A 266 2.39 -4.38 7.00
CA GLU A 266 2.06 -3.86 8.32
C GLU A 266 3.30 -3.25 8.95
N ALA A 267 3.21 -2.00 9.39
CA ALA A 267 4.28 -1.32 10.11
C ALA A 267 3.75 -0.70 11.40
N THR A 268 4.42 -1.00 12.53
CA THR A 268 3.93 -0.60 13.86
C THR A 268 4.88 0.34 14.61
N ALA A 269 6.11 0.51 14.11
CA ALA A 269 7.08 1.42 14.72
C ALA A 269 6.66 2.88 14.53
N ASN A 270 7.02 3.74 15.50
CA ASN A 270 6.87 5.18 15.35
C ASN A 270 7.71 5.69 14.18
N ALA A 271 7.26 6.75 13.54
CA ALA A 271 7.85 7.36 12.35
C ALA A 271 8.06 6.41 11.15
N ALA A 272 7.66 5.13 11.25
CA ALA A 272 7.81 4.15 10.16
C ALA A 272 6.86 4.47 9.00
N LYS A 273 7.27 4.05 7.79
CA LYS A 273 6.42 4.07 6.61
C LYS A 273 6.10 2.63 6.23
N GLY A 274 4.83 2.37 5.89
CA GLY A 274 4.46 1.09 5.32
C GLY A 274 5.28 0.82 4.06
N ILE A 275 5.21 1.75 3.12
CA ILE A 275 6.01 1.74 1.89
C ILE A 275 6.70 3.10 1.75
N LYS A 276 8.02 3.10 1.56
CA LYS A 276 8.81 4.32 1.37
C LYS A 276 9.67 4.23 0.13
N SER A 277 9.57 5.23 -0.74
CA SER A 277 10.54 5.49 -1.79
C SER A 277 11.22 6.84 -1.55
N ASP A 278 12.54 6.86 -1.51
CA ASP A 278 13.29 8.13 -1.50
C ASP A 278 13.31 8.75 -2.92
N GLY A 279 12.93 8.00 -3.95
CA GLY A 279 12.65 8.42 -5.30
C GLY A 279 11.14 8.40 -5.63
N TYR A 280 10.80 7.79 -6.78
CA TYR A 280 9.42 7.71 -7.27
C TYR A 280 8.66 6.49 -6.73
N TYR A 281 7.32 6.58 -6.80
CA TYR A 281 6.43 5.43 -6.67
C TYR A 281 5.49 5.37 -7.86
N THR A 282 5.41 4.21 -8.51
CA THR A 282 4.45 3.95 -9.59
C THR A 282 3.71 2.65 -9.32
N GLN A 283 2.38 2.68 -9.49
CA GLN A 283 1.57 1.48 -9.47
C GLN A 283 0.69 1.43 -10.72
N SER A 284 0.87 0.39 -11.54
CA SER A 284 0.09 0.18 -12.77
C SER A 284 -0.85 -1.02 -12.69
N GLY A 285 -0.73 -1.85 -11.63
CA GLY A 285 -1.58 -3.02 -11.43
C GLY A 285 -1.51 -3.56 -10.02
N GLY A 286 -2.05 -4.76 -9.81
CA GLY A 286 -2.00 -5.47 -8.55
C GLY A 286 -2.87 -4.89 -7.44
N ARG A 287 -2.68 -5.44 -6.25
CA ARG A 287 -3.31 -4.98 -5.01
C ARG A 287 -2.25 -4.72 -3.94
N VAL A 288 -2.20 -3.50 -3.47
CA VAL A 288 -1.33 -3.05 -2.38
C VAL A 288 -2.18 -2.66 -1.18
N ILE A 289 -1.90 -3.24 -0.02
CA ILE A 289 -2.50 -2.87 1.25
C ILE A 289 -1.37 -2.53 2.22
N ALA A 290 -1.37 -1.31 2.79
CA ALA A 290 -0.45 -0.94 3.85
C ALA A 290 -1.22 -0.42 5.07
N ILE A 291 -1.00 -1.07 6.22
CA ILE A 291 -1.60 -0.71 7.50
C ILE A 291 -0.48 -0.27 8.43
N VAL A 292 -0.53 1.01 8.84
CA VAL A 292 0.47 1.63 9.69
C VAL A 292 -0.18 2.16 10.95
N THR A 293 0.33 1.71 12.10
CA THR A 293 -0.23 2.08 13.41
C THR A 293 0.77 2.84 14.30
N GLY A 294 2.00 3.00 13.82
CA GLY A 294 3.02 3.81 14.49
C GLY A 294 2.61 5.28 14.59
N LYS A 295 3.11 5.96 15.61
CA LYS A 295 2.84 7.38 15.86
C LYS A 295 3.93 8.27 15.27
N ALA A 296 3.70 9.57 15.28
CA ALA A 296 4.76 10.53 15.03
C ALA A 296 5.82 10.47 16.14
N GLU A 297 7.08 10.71 15.78
CA GLU A 297 8.22 10.81 16.68
C GLU A 297 8.95 12.13 16.45
N TYR A 298 9.34 12.79 17.54
CA TYR A 298 10.05 14.05 17.46
C TYR A 298 11.51 13.83 17.07
N ASP A 299 11.93 14.42 15.95
CA ASP A 299 13.31 14.45 15.51
C ASP A 299 14.01 15.69 16.06
N SER A 300 14.95 15.48 16.98
CA SER A 300 15.67 16.56 17.63
C SER A 300 16.68 17.27 16.72
N GLU A 301 17.11 16.65 15.64
CA GLU A 301 18.07 17.23 14.67
C GLU A 301 17.33 18.17 13.72
N GLU A 302 16.20 17.73 13.18
CA GLU A 302 15.35 18.54 12.30
C GLU A 302 14.42 19.47 13.10
N ARG A 303 14.25 19.23 14.42
CA ARG A 303 13.36 19.96 15.32
C ARG A 303 11.91 19.91 14.89
N ASP A 304 11.50 18.79 14.37
CA ASP A 304 10.17 18.56 13.81
C ASP A 304 9.68 17.15 14.14
N TYR A 305 8.38 16.90 13.93
CA TYR A 305 7.80 15.58 14.08
C TYR A 305 7.85 14.81 12.76
N LYS A 306 8.33 13.58 12.81
CA LYS A 306 8.29 12.63 11.70
C LYS A 306 7.11 11.69 11.89
N GLY A 307 6.05 11.87 11.14
CA GLY A 307 4.86 11.03 11.17
C GLY A 307 5.10 9.63 10.63
N ALA A 308 4.40 8.65 11.16
CA ALA A 308 4.25 7.36 10.50
C ALA A 308 3.28 7.51 9.33
N LYS A 309 3.59 6.91 8.16
CA LYS A 309 2.82 7.11 6.93
C LYS A 309 2.56 5.79 6.23
N GLY A 310 1.42 5.66 5.59
CA GLY A 310 1.11 4.44 4.86
C GLY A 310 2.00 4.25 3.63
N LEU A 311 2.01 5.22 2.73
CA LEU A 311 2.85 5.27 1.53
C LEU A 311 3.49 6.65 1.43
N LYS A 312 4.82 6.69 1.26
CA LYS A 312 5.55 7.93 1.02
C LYS A 312 6.48 7.80 -0.18
N ALA A 313 6.45 8.80 -1.07
CA ALA A 313 7.43 8.99 -2.14
C ALA A 313 8.06 10.38 -2.03
N ASP A 314 9.39 10.47 -2.07
CA ASP A 314 10.09 11.76 -1.99
C ASP A 314 10.16 12.46 -3.36
N SER A 315 9.69 11.80 -4.45
CA SER A 315 9.54 12.34 -5.80
C SER A 315 8.12 12.09 -6.31
N LEU A 316 7.94 11.93 -7.61
CA LEU A 316 6.64 11.71 -8.27
C LEU A 316 5.96 10.43 -7.76
N LEU A 317 4.69 10.55 -7.37
CA LEU A 317 3.82 9.42 -7.08
C LEU A 317 2.75 9.30 -8.17
N THR A 318 2.70 8.14 -8.83
CA THR A 318 1.75 7.90 -9.92
C THR A 318 0.97 6.61 -9.69
N ILE A 319 -0.35 6.67 -9.82
CA ILE A 319 -1.23 5.51 -9.84
C ILE A 319 -1.89 5.45 -11.22
N ASP A 320 -1.52 4.44 -11.99
CA ASP A 320 -2.02 4.18 -13.35
C ASP A 320 -3.03 3.03 -13.39
N GLY A 321 -3.19 2.31 -12.27
CA GLY A 321 -4.12 1.18 -12.18
C GLY A 321 -3.97 0.38 -10.89
N GLY A 322 -4.69 -0.75 -10.83
CA GLY A 322 -4.69 -1.63 -9.68
C GLY A 322 -5.52 -1.12 -8.50
N LYS A 323 -5.24 -1.67 -7.33
CA LYS A 323 -5.92 -1.32 -6.09
C LYS A 323 -4.90 -0.97 -5.00
N LEU A 324 -5.00 0.24 -4.46
CA LEU A 324 -4.16 0.75 -3.39
C LEU A 324 -5.03 1.06 -2.17
N ILE A 325 -4.77 0.40 -1.04
CA ILE A 325 -5.48 0.61 0.22
C ILE A 325 -4.48 0.96 1.30
N ILE A 326 -4.63 2.13 1.87
CA ILE A 326 -3.74 2.66 2.90
C ILE A 326 -4.54 2.96 4.17
N VAL A 327 -3.98 2.56 5.30
CA VAL A 327 -4.47 2.94 6.63
C VAL A 327 -3.29 3.47 7.44
N SER A 328 -3.39 4.71 7.92
CA SER A 328 -2.43 5.33 8.82
C SER A 328 -3.14 5.88 10.04
N SER A 329 -3.05 5.18 11.18
CA SER A 329 -3.89 5.43 12.36
C SER A 329 -3.13 6.03 13.55
N GLY A 330 -1.89 6.44 13.37
CA GLY A 330 -0.98 6.80 14.47
C GLY A 330 -1.27 8.13 15.18
N GLY A 331 -2.07 9.01 14.62
CA GLY A 331 -2.37 10.34 15.17
C GLY A 331 -1.91 11.46 14.24
N SER A 332 -1.78 12.68 14.77
CA SER A 332 -1.29 13.84 14.01
C SER A 332 0.05 13.53 13.34
N GLU A 333 0.35 14.19 12.22
CA GLU A 333 1.51 13.98 11.35
C GLU A 333 1.55 12.58 10.67
N CYS A 334 0.47 11.79 10.81
CA CYS A 334 0.40 10.45 10.27
C CYS A 334 -0.53 10.40 9.05
N GLU A 335 -0.02 10.89 7.93
CA GLU A 335 -0.74 10.92 6.66
C GLU A 335 -0.86 9.50 6.05
N GLY A 336 -1.87 9.33 5.22
CA GLY A 336 -2.07 8.09 4.50
C GLY A 336 -1.08 7.93 3.35
N ILE A 337 -1.25 8.72 2.30
CA ILE A 337 -0.38 8.76 1.11
C ILE A 337 0.27 10.13 1.03
N GLU A 338 1.59 10.17 0.95
CA GLU A 338 2.35 11.42 0.82
C GLU A 338 3.28 11.38 -0.38
N SER A 339 3.21 12.42 -1.22
CA SER A 339 4.24 12.72 -2.21
C SER A 339 4.95 14.03 -1.87
N LYS A 340 6.27 14.02 -1.76
CA LYS A 340 7.06 15.24 -1.57
C LYS A 340 7.24 16.05 -2.87
N SER A 341 6.61 15.61 -3.95
CA SER A 341 6.55 16.29 -5.24
C SER A 341 5.11 16.22 -5.76
N LYS A 342 4.90 15.84 -7.02
CA LYS A 342 3.58 15.72 -7.63
C LYS A 342 2.94 14.37 -7.35
N LEU A 343 1.61 14.38 -7.22
CA LEU A 343 0.80 13.19 -7.11
C LEU A 343 -0.19 13.12 -8.27
N VAL A 344 -0.20 12.00 -8.99
CA VAL A 344 -1.05 11.80 -10.16
C VAL A 344 -1.80 10.47 -10.05
N ILE A 345 -3.12 10.52 -10.14
CA ILE A 345 -3.98 9.34 -10.24
C ILE A 345 -4.64 9.37 -11.61
N ASN A 346 -4.23 8.42 -12.47
CA ASN A 346 -4.77 8.29 -13.83
C ASN A 346 -5.91 7.29 -13.89
N ASP A 347 -5.80 6.19 -13.13
CA ASP A 347 -6.80 5.11 -13.06
C ASP A 347 -6.60 4.30 -11.77
N GLY A 348 -7.39 3.23 -11.59
CA GLY A 348 -7.32 2.34 -10.44
C GLY A 348 -8.30 2.68 -9.32
N GLU A 349 -8.20 1.93 -8.24
CA GLU A 349 -8.98 2.11 -7.03
C GLU A 349 -8.03 2.49 -5.88
N VAL A 350 -8.08 3.74 -5.43
CA VAL A 350 -7.25 4.28 -4.35
C VAL A 350 -8.11 4.53 -3.13
N GLN A 351 -7.75 3.94 -2.00
CA GLN A 351 -8.39 4.17 -0.71
C GLN A 351 -7.33 4.58 0.30
N SER A 352 -7.52 5.72 0.93
CA SER A 352 -6.64 6.18 1.99
C SER A 352 -7.44 6.63 3.20
N PHE A 353 -7.11 6.03 4.33
CA PHE A 353 -7.67 6.35 5.64
C PHE A 353 -6.53 6.83 6.54
N ALA A 354 -6.63 8.05 7.05
CA ALA A 354 -5.59 8.60 7.90
C ALA A 354 -6.17 9.35 9.09
N TYR A 355 -5.32 9.57 10.09
CA TYR A 355 -5.64 10.51 11.14
C TYR A 355 -5.39 11.94 10.67
N ASP A 356 -4.24 12.17 10.03
CA ASP A 356 -3.86 13.42 9.35
C ASP A 356 -4.38 13.38 7.92
N ASP A 357 -3.75 14.06 6.97
CA ASP A 357 -4.22 14.06 5.58
C ASP A 357 -4.33 12.65 5.01
N ALA A 358 -5.47 12.36 4.40
CA ALA A 358 -5.61 11.04 3.81
C ALA A 358 -4.72 10.91 2.56
N ILE A 359 -4.64 11.93 1.72
CA ILE A 359 -3.73 12.00 0.56
C ILE A 359 -3.15 13.41 0.49
N ASN A 360 -1.82 13.52 0.62
CA ASN A 360 -1.07 14.78 0.60
C ASN A 360 -0.08 14.84 -0.57
N SER A 361 0.10 16.03 -1.13
CA SER A 361 1.09 16.32 -2.15
C SER A 361 1.79 17.65 -1.87
N SER A 362 3.12 17.66 -1.80
CA SER A 362 3.88 18.90 -1.59
C SER A 362 3.92 19.84 -2.80
N ASP A 363 3.42 19.41 -3.97
CA ASP A 363 3.25 20.20 -5.19
C ASP A 363 1.85 19.89 -5.78
N ASP A 364 1.69 19.99 -7.10
CA ASP A 364 0.40 19.75 -7.75
C ASP A 364 -0.12 18.32 -7.55
N MET A 365 -1.41 18.19 -7.28
CA MET A 365 -2.14 16.92 -7.32
C MET A 365 -3.08 16.88 -8.52
N SER A 366 -3.13 15.74 -9.23
CA SER A 366 -4.03 15.55 -10.37
C SER A 366 -4.77 14.23 -10.28
N ILE A 367 -6.10 14.29 -10.29
CA ILE A 367 -6.97 13.12 -10.45
C ILE A 367 -7.54 13.19 -11.87
N ASN A 368 -7.01 12.33 -12.74
CA ASN A 368 -7.35 12.27 -14.15
C ASN A 368 -8.41 11.20 -14.44
N GLY A 369 -8.61 10.24 -13.53
CA GLY A 369 -9.55 9.12 -13.65
C GLY A 369 -9.53 8.23 -12.41
N GLY A 370 -10.03 7.00 -12.54
CA GLY A 370 -10.09 6.01 -11.46
C GLY A 370 -11.13 6.31 -10.40
N SER A 371 -10.97 5.68 -9.25
CA SER A 371 -11.84 5.86 -8.09
C SER A 371 -11.01 6.13 -6.85
N VAL A 372 -11.25 7.25 -6.19
CA VAL A 372 -10.49 7.72 -5.02
C VAL A 372 -11.41 7.86 -3.82
N PHE A 373 -11.09 7.17 -2.75
CA PHE A 373 -11.70 7.35 -1.44
C PHE A 373 -10.63 7.85 -0.47
N ALA A 374 -10.77 9.08 -0.01
CA ALA A 374 -9.85 9.74 0.89
C ALA A 374 -10.58 10.17 2.16
N TYR A 375 -10.22 9.59 3.30
CA TYR A 375 -10.87 9.92 4.56
C TYR A 375 -9.82 10.29 5.62
N SER A 376 -9.83 11.54 6.01
CA SER A 376 -9.11 12.04 7.18
C SER A 376 -10.03 12.20 8.38
N ILE A 377 -9.54 11.83 9.56
CA ILE A 377 -10.24 12.02 10.84
C ILE A 377 -9.93 13.40 11.41
N GLY A 378 -8.73 13.88 11.29
CA GLY A 378 -8.24 15.08 11.98
C GLY A 378 -7.81 16.23 11.07
N ASN A 379 -7.67 15.99 9.75
CA ASN A 379 -7.18 16.98 8.81
C ASN A 379 -7.94 16.88 7.47
N ASP A 380 -7.28 17.05 6.32
CA ASP A 380 -7.90 17.12 5.01
C ASP A 380 -8.04 15.75 4.34
N GLY A 381 -9.11 15.57 3.56
CA GLY A 381 -9.26 14.36 2.76
C GLY A 381 -8.22 14.31 1.65
N LEU A 382 -8.16 15.34 0.83
CA LEU A 382 -7.12 15.59 -0.18
C LEU A 382 -6.50 16.93 0.13
N ASP A 383 -5.18 16.98 0.29
CA ASP A 383 -4.40 18.20 0.44
C ASP A 383 -3.34 18.34 -0.65
N ALA A 384 -3.30 19.49 -1.32
CA ALA A 384 -2.25 19.82 -2.27
C ALA A 384 -1.60 21.17 -1.92
N ASN A 385 -0.33 21.16 -1.56
CA ASN A 385 0.47 22.37 -1.40
C ASN A 385 0.71 23.11 -2.73
N GLY A 386 0.31 22.50 -3.85
CA GLY A 386 0.23 23.05 -5.20
C GLY A 386 -1.19 23.32 -5.66
N ASN A 387 -1.42 23.22 -6.97
CA ASN A 387 -2.77 23.19 -7.51
C ASN A 387 -3.35 21.77 -7.41
N LEU A 388 -4.65 21.68 -7.15
CA LEU A 388 -5.36 20.42 -7.19
C LEU A 388 -6.31 20.39 -8.41
N TYR A 389 -6.18 19.35 -9.24
CA TYR A 389 -6.97 19.18 -10.45
C TYR A 389 -7.83 17.93 -10.37
N ILE A 390 -9.15 18.06 -10.44
CA ILE A 390 -10.09 16.95 -10.63
C ILE A 390 -10.65 17.05 -12.04
N LYS A 391 -10.25 16.11 -12.90
CA LYS A 391 -10.58 16.14 -14.33
C LYS A 391 -11.59 15.06 -14.72
N ASP A 392 -11.53 13.90 -14.06
CA ASP A 392 -12.45 12.78 -14.27
C ASP A 392 -12.40 11.82 -13.08
N GLY A 393 -13.11 10.69 -13.15
CA GLY A 393 -13.16 9.65 -12.15
C GLY A 393 -14.23 9.85 -11.08
N LEU A 394 -14.16 9.04 -10.03
CA LEU A 394 -14.99 9.17 -8.84
C LEU A 394 -14.11 9.59 -7.65
N VAL A 395 -14.45 10.70 -7.03
CA VAL A 395 -13.77 11.18 -5.82
C VAL A 395 -14.77 11.24 -4.68
N TYR A 396 -14.53 10.43 -3.64
CA TYR A 396 -15.23 10.52 -2.38
C TYR A 396 -14.21 10.95 -1.32
N ALA A 397 -14.22 12.21 -0.95
CA ALA A 397 -13.31 12.80 0.02
C ALA A 397 -14.03 13.21 1.29
N ILE A 398 -13.42 12.95 2.44
CA ILE A 398 -13.95 13.30 3.76
C ILE A 398 -12.82 13.96 4.54
N GLY A 399 -13.01 15.22 4.88
CA GLY A 399 -12.14 15.98 5.78
C GLY A 399 -12.77 16.17 7.14
N SER A 400 -11.99 16.62 8.08
CA SER A 400 -12.38 16.96 9.44
C SER A 400 -13.27 18.20 9.48
N SER A 401 -13.51 18.72 10.67
CA SER A 401 -14.26 19.97 10.85
C SER A 401 -13.37 21.16 10.58
N SER A 402 -13.97 22.25 10.05
CA SER A 402 -13.26 23.51 9.82
C SER A 402 -12.25 23.86 10.95
N PRO A 403 -11.02 24.29 10.60
CA PRO A 403 -10.65 24.86 9.28
C PRO A 403 -10.42 23.85 8.16
N GLU A 404 -10.35 22.55 8.47
CA GLU A 404 -10.01 21.50 7.53
C GLU A 404 -11.13 21.23 6.52
N LEU A 405 -10.76 20.66 5.35
CA LEU A 405 -11.64 20.46 4.21
C LEU A 405 -11.64 19.00 3.72
N ALA A 406 -12.61 18.65 2.91
CA ALA A 406 -12.57 17.39 2.18
C ALA A 406 -11.55 17.44 1.03
N ILE A 407 -11.42 18.60 0.38
CA ILE A 407 -10.52 18.80 -0.76
C ILE A 407 -9.92 20.20 -0.64
N ASP A 408 -8.64 20.24 -0.32
CA ASP A 408 -7.87 21.46 -0.11
C ASP A 408 -6.81 21.69 -1.22
N ALA A 409 -6.48 22.95 -1.46
CA ALA A 409 -5.40 23.39 -2.32
C ALA A 409 -4.83 24.71 -1.78
N ASN A 410 -3.54 24.90 -1.78
CA ASN A 410 -2.83 26.02 -1.16
C ASN A 410 -3.19 27.39 -1.76
N THR A 411 -4.39 27.88 -1.45
CA THR A 411 -4.84 29.20 -1.92
C THR A 411 -4.09 30.35 -1.28
N GLU A 412 -3.57 30.20 -0.08
CA GLU A 412 -2.68 31.12 0.60
C GLU A 412 -1.38 31.34 -0.20
N GLY A 413 -0.87 30.28 -0.85
CA GLY A 413 0.25 30.31 -1.79
C GLY A 413 -0.14 30.73 -3.21
N GLY A 414 -1.39 31.15 -3.45
CA GLY A 414 -1.89 31.58 -4.76
C GLY A 414 -2.21 30.42 -5.72
N LYS A 415 -2.33 29.20 -5.19
CA LYS A 415 -2.73 28.00 -5.93
C LYS A 415 -4.25 27.88 -5.98
N LYS A 416 -4.79 26.87 -6.64
CA LYS A 416 -6.24 26.69 -6.78
C LYS A 416 -6.65 25.23 -6.91
N LEU A 417 -7.85 24.95 -6.44
CA LEU A 417 -8.60 23.76 -6.83
C LEU A 417 -9.30 24.01 -8.18
N TYR A 418 -9.13 23.08 -9.12
CA TYR A 418 -9.79 23.06 -10.43
C TYR A 418 -10.69 21.83 -10.54
N VAL A 419 -11.99 22.03 -10.69
CA VAL A 419 -12.97 20.96 -10.93
C VAL A 419 -13.47 21.11 -12.37
N THR A 420 -13.02 20.21 -13.25
CA THR A 420 -13.37 20.24 -14.67
C THR A 420 -14.20 19.03 -15.11
N GLY A 421 -14.28 17.98 -14.26
CA GLY A 421 -15.03 16.75 -14.54
C GLY A 421 -15.10 15.84 -13.32
N GLY A 422 -15.53 14.61 -13.55
CA GLY A 422 -15.66 13.56 -12.54
C GLY A 422 -16.97 13.59 -11.76
N THR A 423 -17.14 12.58 -10.91
CA THR A 423 -18.22 12.52 -9.90
C THR A 423 -17.61 12.74 -8.53
N ILE A 424 -18.04 13.78 -7.83
CA ILE A 424 -17.43 14.19 -6.56
C ILE A 424 -18.47 14.12 -5.45
N ILE A 425 -18.05 13.54 -4.33
CA ILE A 425 -18.70 13.58 -3.03
C ILE A 425 -17.65 14.10 -2.05
N ALA A 426 -17.87 15.28 -1.48
CA ALA A 426 -16.91 15.90 -0.56
C ALA A 426 -17.63 16.29 0.75
N ILE A 427 -17.30 15.59 1.84
CA ILE A 427 -17.82 15.88 3.19
C ILE A 427 -16.73 16.62 3.98
N GLY A 428 -16.95 17.90 4.19
CA GLY A 428 -16.00 18.89 4.71
C GLY A 428 -15.91 20.11 3.80
N GLY A 429 -16.46 20.02 2.58
CA GLY A 429 -16.43 21.11 1.62
C GLY A 429 -15.26 21.06 0.65
N LEU A 430 -15.14 22.09 -0.16
CA LEU A 430 -14.04 22.30 -1.12
C LEU A 430 -13.33 23.61 -0.77
N GLU A 431 -12.06 23.69 -1.15
CA GLU A 431 -11.24 24.90 -1.00
C GLU A 431 -11.90 26.16 -1.56
N GLY A 432 -11.74 27.26 -0.82
CA GLY A 432 -12.24 28.58 -1.20
C GLY A 432 -11.60 29.09 -2.48
N GLY A 433 -12.37 29.82 -3.30
CA GLY A 433 -11.87 30.36 -4.57
C GLY A 433 -11.60 29.32 -5.66
N ALA A 434 -12.12 28.10 -5.52
CA ALA A 434 -12.01 27.03 -6.51
C ALA A 434 -12.52 27.46 -7.90
N SER A 435 -11.88 26.96 -8.96
CA SER A 435 -12.30 27.14 -10.35
C SER A 435 -13.20 25.97 -10.76
N LEU A 436 -14.51 26.19 -10.74
CA LEU A 436 -15.53 25.17 -10.97
C LEU A 436 -16.06 25.26 -12.39
N SER A 437 -15.43 24.59 -13.36
CA SER A 437 -15.96 24.46 -14.73
C SER A 437 -17.10 23.46 -14.79
N GLN A 438 -17.11 22.45 -13.92
CA GLN A 438 -18.25 21.58 -13.67
C GLN A 438 -19.05 22.10 -12.47
N SER A 439 -20.37 22.14 -12.60
CA SER A 439 -21.24 22.64 -11.54
C SER A 439 -21.16 21.79 -10.28
N CYS A 440 -20.98 22.45 -9.14
CA CYS A 440 -21.02 21.84 -7.82
C CYS A 440 -22.26 22.30 -7.05
N TYR A 441 -22.75 21.44 -6.17
CA TYR A 441 -23.94 21.68 -5.36
C TYR A 441 -23.66 21.29 -3.93
N ALA A 442 -24.20 22.03 -2.95
CA ALA A 442 -23.94 21.80 -1.54
C ALA A 442 -25.19 21.74 -0.69
N THR A 443 -25.05 21.04 0.42
CA THR A 443 -25.98 21.06 1.55
C THR A 443 -25.20 21.05 2.87
N SER A 444 -25.75 21.71 3.90
CA SER A 444 -25.26 21.63 5.28
C SER A 444 -26.13 20.71 6.14
N THR A 445 -27.13 20.06 5.55
CA THR A 445 -28.07 19.19 6.26
C THR A 445 -27.89 17.73 5.82
N TRP A 446 -26.75 17.14 6.16
CA TRP A 446 -26.53 15.71 5.99
C TRP A 446 -26.50 14.99 7.33
N SER A 447 -26.82 13.70 7.33
CA SER A 447 -26.86 12.85 8.52
C SER A 447 -25.74 11.82 8.49
N LYS A 448 -25.09 11.58 9.63
CA LYS A 448 -24.01 10.61 9.82
C LYS A 448 -24.50 9.17 9.71
N SER A 449 -23.66 8.27 9.21
CA SER A 449 -23.90 6.83 9.13
C SER A 449 -25.23 6.46 8.44
N LYS A 450 -25.56 7.19 7.38
CA LYS A 450 -26.79 7.02 6.60
C LYS A 450 -26.49 6.71 5.14
N TRP A 451 -27.38 5.96 4.51
CA TRP A 451 -27.33 5.73 3.07
C TRP A 451 -27.87 6.90 2.30
N TYR A 452 -27.08 7.37 1.37
CA TYR A 452 -27.41 8.39 0.39
C TYR A 452 -27.30 7.85 -1.02
N ALA A 453 -28.01 8.48 -1.96
CA ALA A 453 -27.86 8.20 -3.37
C ALA A 453 -27.76 9.51 -4.17
N LEU A 454 -26.72 9.58 -5.00
CA LEU A 454 -26.52 10.62 -5.98
C LEU A 454 -27.00 10.11 -7.34
N LYS A 455 -28.04 10.76 -7.89
CA LYS A 455 -28.59 10.45 -9.20
C LYS A 455 -28.22 11.53 -10.19
N TYR A 456 -27.66 11.15 -11.35
CA TYR A 456 -27.28 12.07 -12.42
C TYR A 456 -27.35 11.35 -13.77
N GLY A 457 -28.08 11.94 -14.73
CA GLY A 457 -28.42 11.26 -15.97
C GLY A 457 -29.17 9.94 -15.68
N ASP A 458 -28.67 8.84 -16.21
CA ASP A 458 -29.17 7.48 -16.01
C ASP A 458 -28.41 6.72 -14.89
N LYS A 459 -27.42 7.38 -14.25
CA LYS A 459 -26.57 6.76 -13.23
C LYS A 459 -27.09 6.99 -11.82
N THR A 460 -26.86 6.01 -10.96
CA THR A 460 -27.12 6.09 -9.52
C THR A 460 -25.89 5.61 -8.75
N LEU A 461 -25.31 6.50 -7.97
CA LEU A 461 -24.24 6.20 -7.04
C LEU A 461 -24.81 6.19 -5.62
N ALA A 462 -24.73 5.08 -4.92
CA ALA A 462 -25.13 5.00 -3.52
C ALA A 462 -23.90 4.95 -2.62
N PHE A 463 -23.94 5.70 -1.51
CA PHE A 463 -22.83 5.77 -0.56
C PHE A 463 -23.35 5.91 0.85
N GLN A 464 -22.59 5.38 1.80
CA GLN A 464 -22.87 5.58 3.22
C GLN A 464 -22.03 6.76 3.72
N THR A 465 -22.69 7.73 4.37
CA THR A 465 -21.98 8.84 5.02
C THR A 465 -21.21 8.34 6.24
N PRO A 466 -20.05 8.95 6.58
CA PRO A 466 -19.22 8.54 7.71
C PRO A 466 -19.88 8.86 9.06
N SER A 467 -19.27 8.34 10.13
CA SER A 467 -19.67 8.67 11.52
C SER A 467 -19.19 10.08 11.96
N GLY A 468 -18.26 10.68 11.24
CA GLY A 468 -17.68 12.01 11.43
C GLY A 468 -17.43 12.74 10.14
N GLY A 469 -16.85 13.94 10.22
CA GLY A 469 -16.53 14.78 9.06
C GLY A 469 -17.08 16.19 9.17
N GLY A 470 -16.66 17.07 8.29
CA GLY A 470 -17.07 18.46 8.23
C GLY A 470 -18.56 18.64 7.93
N SER A 471 -19.07 19.83 8.18
CA SER A 471 -20.52 20.11 8.14
C SER A 471 -21.10 20.22 6.73
N THR A 472 -20.28 20.53 5.73
CA THR A 472 -20.73 20.77 4.34
C THR A 472 -20.54 19.54 3.50
N LEU A 473 -21.61 19.05 2.88
CA LEU A 473 -21.54 18.02 1.83
C LEU A 473 -21.66 18.71 0.47
N VAL A 474 -20.62 18.60 -0.35
CA VAL A 474 -20.60 19.04 -1.73
C VAL A 474 -20.69 17.84 -2.66
N VAL A 475 -21.50 17.94 -3.69
CA VAL A 475 -21.61 16.94 -4.76
C VAL A 475 -21.45 17.59 -6.12
N SER A 476 -20.82 16.88 -7.06
CA SER A 476 -20.67 17.29 -8.45
C SER A 476 -20.74 16.08 -9.36
N ALA A 477 -21.33 16.24 -10.54
CA ALA A 477 -21.42 15.21 -11.56
C ALA A 477 -21.56 15.84 -12.95
N ALA A 478 -21.43 15.05 -14.00
CA ALA A 478 -21.50 15.49 -15.40
C ALA A 478 -22.84 16.13 -15.80
N SER A 479 -23.91 15.90 -15.04
CA SER A 479 -25.21 16.57 -15.17
C SER A 479 -25.73 16.94 -13.78
N SER A 480 -26.68 17.88 -13.70
CA SER A 480 -27.27 18.31 -12.43
C SER A 480 -27.77 17.12 -11.61
N PRO A 481 -27.18 16.88 -10.43
CA PRO A 481 -27.54 15.73 -9.63
C PRO A 481 -28.77 15.95 -8.76
N THR A 482 -29.43 14.85 -8.40
CA THR A 482 -30.40 14.78 -7.30
C THR A 482 -29.77 13.95 -6.18
N LEU A 483 -29.80 14.47 -4.95
CA LEU A 483 -29.34 13.77 -3.77
C LEU A 483 -30.53 13.26 -2.95
N LEU A 484 -30.52 11.99 -2.63
CA LEU A 484 -31.52 11.34 -1.76
C LEU A 484 -30.84 10.89 -0.46
N SER A 485 -31.48 11.09 0.68
CA SER A 485 -31.08 10.53 1.98
C SER A 485 -31.97 9.35 2.35
N ASP A 486 -31.51 8.54 3.31
CA ASP A 486 -32.24 7.38 3.89
C ASP A 486 -32.75 6.40 2.83
N VAL A 487 -31.94 6.14 1.83
CA VAL A 487 -32.23 5.13 0.80
C VAL A 487 -31.91 3.72 1.30
N THR A 488 -32.56 2.73 0.71
CA THR A 488 -32.19 1.32 0.86
C THR A 488 -31.54 0.84 -0.43
N VAL A 489 -30.31 0.34 -0.36
CA VAL A 489 -29.57 -0.21 -1.48
C VAL A 489 -29.88 -1.71 -1.59
N SER A 490 -30.33 -2.19 -2.74
CA SER A 490 -30.64 -3.60 -2.97
C SER A 490 -29.61 -4.31 -3.87
N SER A 491 -28.93 -3.59 -4.76
CA SER A 491 -27.85 -4.10 -5.61
C SER A 491 -27.03 -2.96 -6.18
N GLY A 492 -25.90 -3.30 -6.79
CA GLY A 492 -24.97 -2.37 -7.44
C GLY A 492 -23.56 -2.96 -7.50
N ASN A 493 -22.66 -2.30 -8.21
CA ASN A 493 -21.26 -2.68 -8.25
C ASN A 493 -20.56 -2.04 -7.04
N LYS A 494 -20.23 -2.85 -6.03
CA LYS A 494 -19.50 -2.39 -4.86
C LYS A 494 -18.07 -2.00 -5.24
N ILE A 495 -17.68 -0.80 -4.86
CA ILE A 495 -16.33 -0.29 -4.97
C ILE A 495 -15.85 0.13 -3.58
N PHE A 496 -14.55 0.12 -3.38
CA PHE A 496 -13.89 0.34 -2.11
C PHE A 496 -14.19 -0.76 -1.07
N SER A 497 -13.43 -0.74 0.00
CA SER A 497 -13.75 -1.52 1.20
C SER A 497 -14.93 -0.91 1.97
N SER A 498 -15.20 0.39 1.74
CA SER A 498 -16.34 1.13 2.27
C SER A 498 -17.62 0.83 1.48
N GLU A 499 -18.74 1.26 2.05
CA GLU A 499 -20.06 1.04 1.48
C GLU A 499 -20.38 2.08 0.39
N VAL A 500 -19.82 1.87 -0.82
CA VAL A 500 -20.09 2.68 -2.02
C VAL A 500 -20.45 1.74 -3.17
N TYR A 501 -21.55 2.06 -3.88
CA TYR A 501 -22.04 1.27 -5.00
C TYR A 501 -22.28 2.15 -6.22
N THR A 502 -21.68 1.79 -7.35
CA THR A 502 -22.04 2.35 -8.65
C THR A 502 -23.16 1.53 -9.28
N ASP A 503 -23.91 2.13 -10.19
CA ASP A 503 -25.09 1.53 -10.84
C ASP A 503 -26.05 0.92 -9.81
N ALA A 504 -26.24 1.62 -8.71
CA ALA A 504 -26.99 1.14 -7.57
C ALA A 504 -28.50 1.09 -7.86
N THR A 505 -29.12 -0.02 -7.46
CA THR A 505 -30.58 -0.13 -7.35
C THR A 505 -31.00 0.25 -5.95
N ILE A 506 -31.80 1.30 -5.85
CA ILE A 506 -32.24 1.84 -4.56
C ILE A 506 -33.76 1.87 -4.46
N SER A 507 -34.25 1.90 -3.22
CA SER A 507 -35.66 2.14 -2.89
C SER A 507 -35.78 3.11 -1.72
N GLY A 508 -36.93 3.76 -1.60
CA GLY A 508 -37.15 4.79 -0.58
C GLY A 508 -36.33 6.04 -0.83
N GLY A 509 -36.05 6.76 0.22
CA GLY A 509 -35.26 7.97 0.24
C GLY A 509 -36.08 9.26 0.19
N SER A 510 -35.51 10.32 0.74
CA SER A 510 -36.06 11.66 0.76
C SER A 510 -35.13 12.61 0.01
N ASN A 511 -35.70 13.53 -0.77
CA ASN A 511 -34.91 14.54 -1.48
C ASN A 511 -34.17 15.45 -0.49
N VAL A 512 -32.89 15.64 -0.69
CA VAL A 512 -32.05 16.59 0.01
C VAL A 512 -31.97 17.87 -0.83
N SER A 513 -32.28 19.01 -0.21
CA SER A 513 -32.16 20.30 -0.90
C SER A 513 -30.69 20.64 -1.16
N LEU A 514 -30.36 20.86 -2.41
CA LEU A 514 -29.04 21.27 -2.85
C LEU A 514 -29.10 22.74 -3.31
N SER A 515 -28.11 23.53 -2.92
CA SER A 515 -27.87 24.88 -3.44
C SER A 515 -26.64 24.87 -4.34
N SER A 516 -26.60 25.76 -5.33
CA SER A 516 -25.40 25.93 -6.15
C SER A 516 -24.22 26.33 -5.27
N TYR A 517 -23.10 25.65 -5.45
CA TYR A 517 -21.84 25.91 -4.74
C TYR A 517 -20.90 26.69 -5.66
N SER A 518 -20.46 27.86 -5.22
CA SER A 518 -19.66 28.78 -6.05
C SER A 518 -18.17 28.81 -5.70
N GLY A 519 -17.72 27.98 -4.76
CA GLY A 519 -16.34 28.03 -4.28
C GLY A 519 -16.01 29.28 -3.45
N SER A 520 -17.01 30.06 -3.04
CA SER A 520 -16.78 31.19 -2.13
C SER A 520 -16.70 30.65 -0.70
N SER A 521 -15.60 30.98 0.00
CA SER A 521 -15.47 30.74 1.43
C SER A 521 -16.69 31.28 2.16
N MET A 522 -17.39 30.45 2.89
CA MET A 522 -18.29 30.96 3.92
C MET A 522 -17.43 31.56 5.04
N GLY A 523 -17.20 32.90 4.90
CA GLY A 523 -16.71 33.77 5.94
C GLY A 523 -15.36 33.40 6.54
N SER A 524 -14.27 33.93 6.00
CA SER A 524 -13.05 34.15 6.77
C SER A 524 -13.39 35.03 7.97
N GLY A 525 -13.62 34.43 9.13
CA GLY A 525 -13.50 35.12 10.39
C GLY A 525 -12.06 35.56 10.54
N GLY A 526 -11.78 36.87 10.28
CA GLY A 526 -10.45 37.40 10.32
C GLY A 526 -9.75 37.03 11.64
N PHE A 527 -8.60 36.43 11.54
CA PHE A 527 -7.68 36.28 12.69
C PHE A 527 -7.33 37.68 13.18
N PRO A 528 -7.46 37.96 14.49
CA PRO A 528 -6.89 39.17 15.06
C PRO A 528 -5.37 39.08 14.93
N GLY A 529 -4.79 40.02 14.21
CA GLY A 529 -3.34 40.09 13.98
C GLY A 529 -2.52 39.82 15.23
N GLY A 530 -1.77 38.72 15.21
CA GLY A 530 -0.74 38.42 16.18
C GLY A 530 0.41 39.37 16.01
N GLY A 531 0.69 40.20 17.04
CA GLY A 531 1.72 41.20 17.07
C GLY A 531 3.10 40.59 16.83
N GLY A 532 3.90 41.27 16.00
CA GLY A 532 5.28 40.95 15.72
C GLY A 532 6.13 40.85 16.98
N TRP A 533 6.96 39.83 17.02
CA TRP A 533 8.15 39.79 17.86
C TRP A 533 9.33 40.08 16.96
N GLY A 534 9.82 41.32 17.04
CA GLY A 534 11.14 41.70 16.55
C GLY A 534 12.18 41.33 17.59
N LEU A 535 13.28 40.87 17.11
CA LEU A 535 14.67 40.70 17.49
C LEU A 535 15.13 39.25 17.49
#